data_526ac021a3fe1366a3466eb6bc128c48
#
_entry.id   526ac021a3fe1366a3466eb6bc128c48
#
_cell.length_a   1.000
_cell.length_b   1.000
_cell.length_c   1.000
_cell.angle_alpha   90.00
_cell.angle_beta   90.00
_cell.angle_gamma   90.00
#
_symmetry.space_group_name_H-M   'P 1'
#
loop_
_entity.id
_entity.type
_entity.pdbx_description
1 polymer ?
#
loop_
_entity_poly.entity_id
_entity_poly.type
_entity_poly.pdbx_seq_one_letter_code
_entity_poly.pdbx_strand_id
1 'polypeptide(L)'
;ESEKAGAAYSRNIARFKLGEPSDGVPGIVSVDRNWRQVFNGTVNGISASADNSHVYVAGYFTWLNGGLAYRVADITQHMQKGSPWAYQHSEIPAGAKVSDLRNETKVWGFQFDVQDAGTGVWVGGTEHLISRYDKASLTPTYTAITRNGGDFQDLHLNGNTIYGACHCGDFLYQDSRNKQRPVGGSSVIHSVKLVAAFDKDSGKMLPEFSPAIKGDHGFGIWESFVDSTGTLWVGGDIHRSLGVHGTQDTVGFARFEARDVTPPATPQNLKVELKDDKDVLTWDSVQDTGSVRYQILRDDRVIASTSGTKFEIDHTDNARYFVRAVDSSDNYSASTPVQVAPVRPTPTPTETAT
;
A
#
# COMPACT_ATOMS: atom_id res chain seq x y z
N GLU A 1 -12.75 -39.31 4.15
CA GLU A 1 -11.91 -40.39 4.66
C GLU A 1 -12.19 -40.57 6.14
N SER A 2 -12.56 -41.76 6.55
CA SER A 2 -12.94 -42.08 7.92
C SER A 2 -11.74 -41.94 8.85
N GLU A 3 -11.83 -41.07 9.84
CA GLU A 3 -10.88 -40.98 10.93
C GLU A 3 -10.78 -42.33 11.65
N LYS A 4 -9.64 -42.99 11.55
CA LYS A 4 -9.33 -44.09 12.46
C LYS A 4 -9.13 -43.53 13.84
N ALA A 5 -9.94 -43.95 14.80
CA ALA A 5 -9.79 -43.61 16.20
C ALA A 5 -8.33 -43.82 16.67
N GLY A 6 -7.67 -42.80 17.13
CA GLY A 6 -6.33 -42.87 17.70
C GLY A 6 -5.21 -42.13 16.89
N ALA A 7 -5.45 -41.75 15.64
CA ALA A 7 -4.48 -40.94 14.90
C ALA A 7 -4.74 -39.47 15.12
N ALA A 8 -3.90 -38.83 15.91
CA ALA A 8 -3.99 -37.39 16.13
C ALA A 8 -3.35 -36.64 14.97
N TYR A 9 -4.15 -36.17 14.06
CA TYR A 9 -3.72 -35.38 12.92
C TYR A 9 -4.05 -33.89 13.14
N SER A 10 -3.24 -33.00 12.53
CA SER A 10 -3.68 -31.63 12.29
C SER A 10 -4.86 -31.63 11.31
N ARG A 11 -5.79 -30.69 11.49
CA ARG A 11 -6.95 -30.54 10.62
C ARG A 11 -7.06 -29.13 10.15
N ASN A 12 -7.22 -28.96 8.85
CA ASN A 12 -7.30 -27.69 8.12
C ASN A 12 -6.01 -26.85 8.13
N ILE A 13 -4.92 -27.37 8.67
CA ILE A 13 -3.58 -26.80 8.64
C ILE A 13 -2.56 -27.91 8.82
N ALA A 14 -1.36 -27.78 8.27
CA ALA A 14 -0.27 -28.72 8.45
C ALA A 14 1.07 -27.99 8.57
N ARG A 15 1.98 -28.52 9.39
CA ARG A 15 3.37 -28.10 9.44
C ARG A 15 4.24 -29.17 8.80
N PHE A 16 5.17 -28.69 7.98
CA PHE A 16 6.12 -29.56 7.30
C PHE A 16 7.53 -29.26 7.77
N LYS A 17 8.37 -30.29 7.87
CA LYS A 17 9.81 -30.16 8.06
C LYS A 17 10.47 -30.15 6.71
N LEU A 18 11.22 -29.11 6.41
CA LEU A 18 12.06 -29.06 5.23
C LEU A 18 13.27 -29.96 5.45
N GLY A 19 13.58 -30.83 4.48
CA GLY A 19 14.82 -31.57 4.43
C GLY A 19 15.94 -30.74 3.85
N GLU A 20 17.19 -31.21 4.00
CA GLU A 20 18.32 -30.55 3.34
C GLU A 20 18.19 -30.64 1.81
N PRO A 21 18.47 -29.55 1.08
CA PRO A 21 18.48 -29.59 -0.38
C PRO A 21 19.53 -30.56 -0.89
N SER A 22 19.20 -31.41 -1.85
CA SER A 22 20.16 -32.20 -2.59
C SER A 22 20.01 -31.93 -4.07
N ASP A 23 21.13 -31.73 -4.76
CA ASP A 23 21.22 -31.51 -6.22
C ASP A 23 20.33 -30.36 -6.75
N GLY A 24 20.21 -29.28 -5.97
CA GLY A 24 19.41 -28.11 -6.37
C GLY A 24 17.90 -28.31 -6.25
N VAL A 25 17.47 -29.46 -5.76
CA VAL A 25 16.05 -29.72 -5.45
C VAL A 25 15.81 -29.44 -3.97
N PRO A 26 14.78 -28.63 -3.61
CA PRO A 26 14.39 -28.48 -2.23
C PRO A 26 14.16 -29.84 -1.58
N GLY A 27 14.76 -30.08 -0.42
CA GLY A 27 14.63 -31.35 0.30
C GLY A 27 13.15 -31.67 0.53
N ILE A 28 12.79 -32.92 0.25
CA ILE A 28 11.41 -33.37 0.42
C ILE A 28 11.05 -33.31 1.90
N VAL A 29 9.98 -32.70 2.09
CA VAL A 29 9.29 -32.31 3.26
C VAL A 29 8.54 -33.48 3.87
N SER A 30 8.73 -33.74 5.13
CA SER A 30 7.90 -34.65 5.89
C SER A 30 6.89 -33.87 6.73
N VAL A 31 5.67 -34.38 6.83
CA VAL A 31 4.66 -33.82 7.75
C VAL A 31 5.19 -33.92 9.19
N ASP A 32 5.21 -32.82 9.91
CA ASP A 32 5.55 -32.82 11.33
C ASP A 32 4.37 -33.39 12.15
N ARG A 33 4.40 -34.67 12.39
CA ARG A 33 3.32 -35.37 13.13
C ARG A 33 3.26 -35.02 14.62
N ASN A 34 4.27 -34.36 15.16
CA ASN A 34 4.31 -33.92 16.55
C ASN A 34 3.61 -32.57 16.73
N TRP A 35 3.48 -31.80 15.64
CA TRP A 35 2.74 -30.54 15.67
C TRP A 35 1.27 -30.79 15.30
N ARG A 36 0.38 -30.44 16.22
CA ARG A 36 -1.04 -30.73 16.07
C ARG A 36 -1.86 -29.48 16.32
N GLN A 37 -2.59 -29.08 15.31
CA GLN A 37 -3.57 -28.03 15.39
C GLN A 37 -4.85 -28.50 14.71
N VAL A 38 -5.97 -28.45 15.43
CA VAL A 38 -7.26 -28.95 14.97
C VAL A 38 -8.26 -27.82 14.92
N PHE A 39 -8.55 -27.36 13.72
CA PHE A 39 -9.59 -26.38 13.46
C PHE A 39 -10.87 -27.07 13.01
N ASN A 40 -12.04 -26.51 13.37
CA ASN A 40 -13.34 -27.01 12.90
C ASN A 40 -13.77 -26.39 11.54
N GLY A 41 -12.98 -25.52 10.95
CA GLY A 41 -13.21 -24.87 9.66
C GLY A 41 -11.92 -24.53 8.94
N THR A 42 -12.05 -23.94 7.76
CA THR A 42 -10.92 -23.63 6.86
C THR A 42 -10.00 -22.55 7.46
N VAL A 43 -8.71 -22.74 7.30
CA VAL A 43 -7.69 -21.70 7.48
C VAL A 43 -7.34 -21.15 6.10
N ASN A 44 -7.36 -19.83 5.94
CA ASN A 44 -7.12 -19.14 4.68
C ASN A 44 -5.82 -18.34 4.70
N GLY A 45 -5.64 -17.49 5.72
CA GLY A 45 -4.47 -16.65 5.89
C GLY A 45 -3.57 -17.19 6.99
N ILE A 46 -2.27 -17.04 6.80
CA ILE A 46 -1.23 -17.42 7.78
C ILE A 46 -0.14 -16.37 7.75
N SER A 47 0.24 -15.87 8.93
CA SER A 47 1.37 -14.96 9.08
C SER A 47 2.24 -15.37 10.27
N ALA A 48 3.53 -15.42 10.08
CA ALA A 48 4.49 -15.65 11.17
C ALA A 48 5.12 -14.32 11.61
N SER A 49 5.37 -14.18 12.91
CA SER A 49 6.16 -13.06 13.40
C SER A 49 7.61 -13.18 12.96
N ALA A 50 8.29 -12.03 12.79
CA ALA A 50 9.67 -11.99 12.32
C ALA A 50 10.66 -12.73 13.26
N ASP A 51 10.34 -12.80 14.54
CA ASP A 51 11.11 -13.54 15.56
C ASP A 51 10.71 -15.03 15.66
N ASN A 52 9.77 -15.48 14.84
CA ASN A 52 9.19 -16.82 14.85
C ASN A 52 8.53 -17.23 16.18
N SER A 53 8.22 -16.29 17.04
CA SER A 53 7.56 -16.57 18.32
C SER A 53 6.05 -16.78 18.19
N HIS A 54 5.44 -16.23 17.14
CA HIS A 54 4.00 -16.29 16.88
C HIS A 54 3.70 -16.75 15.46
N VAL A 55 2.61 -17.49 15.33
CA VAL A 55 1.97 -17.78 14.04
C VAL A 55 0.50 -17.45 14.16
N TYR A 56 0.06 -16.48 13.38
CA TYR A 56 -1.33 -16.05 13.31
C TYR A 56 -2.03 -16.73 12.14
N VAL A 57 -3.29 -17.06 12.32
CA VAL A 57 -4.12 -17.65 11.27
C VAL A 57 -5.48 -16.97 11.22
N ALA A 58 -6.02 -16.86 10.02
CA ALA A 58 -7.36 -16.37 9.75
C ALA A 58 -8.14 -17.36 8.91
N GLY A 59 -9.48 -17.36 8.99
CA GLY A 59 -10.27 -18.28 8.19
C GLY A 59 -11.74 -18.38 8.61
N TYR A 60 -12.34 -19.53 8.27
CA TYR A 60 -13.72 -19.85 8.59
C TYR A 60 -13.77 -20.97 9.64
N PHE A 61 -13.38 -20.63 10.87
CA PHE A 61 -13.41 -21.55 12.01
C PHE A 61 -13.94 -20.84 13.26
N THR A 62 -14.48 -21.60 14.18
CA THR A 62 -14.92 -21.12 15.50
C THR A 62 -14.24 -21.84 16.66
N TRP A 63 -13.45 -22.89 16.34
CA TRP A 63 -12.76 -23.71 17.32
C TRP A 63 -11.35 -24.05 16.88
N LEU A 64 -10.45 -24.03 17.86
CA LEU A 64 -9.09 -24.52 17.76
C LEU A 64 -8.78 -25.40 18.98
N ASN A 65 -8.36 -26.64 18.77
CA ASN A 65 -7.94 -27.60 19.83
C ASN A 65 -8.95 -27.75 20.96
N GLY A 66 -10.25 -27.68 20.65
CA GLY A 66 -11.32 -27.76 21.64
C GLY A 66 -11.65 -26.48 22.39
N GLY A 67 -10.91 -25.40 22.13
CA GLY A 67 -11.19 -24.04 22.62
C GLY A 67 -11.87 -23.17 21.59
N LEU A 68 -12.52 -22.08 22.02
CA LEU A 68 -13.12 -21.12 21.10
C LEU A 68 -12.04 -20.28 20.40
N ALA A 69 -12.17 -20.13 19.09
CA ALA A 69 -11.33 -19.25 18.29
C ALA A 69 -12.19 -18.68 17.16
N TYR A 70 -12.47 -17.39 17.21
CA TYR A 70 -13.37 -16.76 16.24
C TYR A 70 -12.63 -16.21 15.05
N ARG A 71 -12.53 -17.03 13.99
CA ARG A 71 -12.02 -16.63 12.68
C ARG A 71 -10.54 -16.22 12.64
N VAL A 72 -9.96 -15.89 13.79
CA VAL A 72 -8.55 -15.52 13.95
C VAL A 72 -7.99 -16.22 15.18
N ALA A 73 -6.76 -16.71 15.10
CA ALA A 73 -6.08 -17.33 16.23
C ALA A 73 -4.57 -17.10 16.16
N ASP A 74 -3.94 -17.07 17.32
CA ASP A 74 -2.50 -17.20 17.48
C ASP A 74 -2.21 -18.67 17.82
N ILE A 75 -1.44 -19.34 16.99
CA ILE A 75 -1.06 -20.75 17.14
C ILE A 75 0.42 -20.91 17.48
N THR A 76 0.89 -20.15 18.46
CA THR A 76 2.27 -20.29 18.92
C THR A 76 2.61 -21.73 19.28
N GLN A 77 3.90 -22.03 19.40
CA GLN A 77 4.37 -23.38 19.73
C GLN A 77 3.79 -23.94 21.05
N HIS A 78 3.27 -23.08 21.90
CA HIS A 78 2.79 -23.42 23.26
C HIS A 78 1.28 -23.38 23.42
N MET A 79 0.53 -23.01 22.40
CA MET A 79 -0.94 -22.93 22.51
C MET A 79 -1.57 -24.32 22.45
N GLN A 80 -1.93 -24.81 23.61
CA GLN A 80 -2.65 -26.09 23.76
C GLN A 80 -4.18 -25.93 23.68
N LYS A 81 -4.70 -24.71 23.76
CA LYS A 81 -6.12 -24.39 23.66
C LYS A 81 -6.28 -23.05 22.94
N GLY A 82 -7.39 -22.91 22.22
CA GLY A 82 -7.67 -21.71 21.47
C GLY A 82 -7.45 -20.43 22.25
N SER A 83 -6.83 -19.47 21.61
CA SER A 83 -6.63 -18.13 22.14
C SER A 83 -7.99 -17.46 22.40
N PRO A 84 -8.14 -16.72 23.49
CA PRO A 84 -9.26 -15.83 23.68
C PRO A 84 -9.18 -14.59 22.81
N TRP A 85 -8.59 -14.66 21.62
CA TRP A 85 -8.65 -13.57 20.67
C TRP A 85 -10.11 -13.24 20.42
N ALA A 86 -10.57 -12.29 21.16
CA ALA A 86 -11.90 -11.76 21.00
C ALA A 86 -11.91 -10.78 19.83
N TYR A 87 -11.92 -11.32 18.61
CA TYR A 87 -12.31 -10.53 17.47
C TYR A 87 -13.74 -10.06 17.72
N GLN A 88 -13.90 -8.79 18.02
CA GLN A 88 -15.21 -8.18 18.27
C GLN A 88 -15.65 -7.46 16.99
N HIS A 89 -16.53 -8.07 16.27
CA HIS A 89 -17.28 -7.43 15.22
C HIS A 89 -18.29 -6.41 15.80
N SER A 90 -18.50 -5.30 15.11
CA SER A 90 -19.43 -4.24 15.55
C SER A 90 -20.89 -4.65 15.66
N GLU A 91 -21.26 -5.75 15.02
CA GLU A 91 -22.63 -6.27 14.99
C GLU A 91 -22.90 -7.33 16.06
N ILE A 92 -21.92 -7.64 16.90
CA ILE A 92 -22.18 -8.53 18.04
C ILE A 92 -22.96 -7.75 19.08
N PRO A 93 -24.15 -8.22 19.43
CA PRO A 93 -24.93 -7.57 20.48
C PRO A 93 -24.13 -7.54 21.78
N ALA A 94 -24.10 -6.37 22.43
CA ALA A 94 -23.50 -6.25 23.74
C ALA A 94 -24.15 -7.27 24.71
N GLY A 95 -23.33 -8.16 25.31
CA GLY A 95 -23.81 -9.20 26.20
C GLY A 95 -24.17 -10.54 25.55
N ALA A 96 -23.93 -10.70 24.23
CA ALA A 96 -24.06 -12.00 23.57
C ALA A 96 -23.18 -13.05 24.26
N LYS A 97 -23.76 -14.19 24.63
CA LYS A 97 -23.02 -15.29 25.23
C LYS A 97 -22.33 -16.11 24.15
N VAL A 98 -21.16 -16.62 24.51
CA VAL A 98 -20.38 -17.50 23.64
C VAL A 98 -21.19 -18.71 23.10
N SER A 99 -22.14 -19.23 23.90
CA SER A 99 -23.07 -20.27 23.49
C SER A 99 -23.99 -19.85 22.34
N ASP A 100 -24.34 -18.59 22.28
CA ASP A 100 -25.25 -18.04 21.29
C ASP A 100 -24.51 -17.85 19.94
N LEU A 101 -23.20 -17.64 20.01
CA LEU A 101 -22.33 -17.44 18.85
C LEU A 101 -21.93 -18.76 18.15
N ARG A 102 -22.13 -19.91 18.80
CA ARG A 102 -21.80 -21.23 18.22
C ARG A 102 -22.63 -21.58 16.99
N ASN A 103 -23.85 -21.14 16.96
CA ASN A 103 -24.83 -21.52 15.93
C ASN A 103 -25.11 -20.41 14.92
N GLU A 104 -24.58 -19.22 15.15
CA GLU A 104 -24.85 -18.08 14.32
C GLU A 104 -23.69 -17.81 13.36
N THR A 105 -23.65 -18.56 12.28
CA THR A 105 -22.78 -18.28 11.11
C THR A 105 -23.04 -16.91 10.48
N LYS A 106 -24.08 -16.22 10.88
CA LYS A 106 -24.50 -14.92 10.35
C LYS A 106 -23.84 -13.71 11.01
N VAL A 107 -23.29 -13.88 12.20
CA VAL A 107 -22.72 -12.77 13.01
C VAL A 107 -21.22 -12.62 12.79
N TRP A 108 -20.57 -13.70 12.36
CA TRP A 108 -19.12 -13.76 12.20
C TRP A 108 -18.80 -14.06 10.75
N GLY A 109 -18.37 -13.05 10.06
CA GLY A 109 -17.90 -13.21 8.71
C GLY A 109 -16.65 -14.05 8.63
N PHE A 110 -16.31 -14.36 7.45
CA PHE A 110 -15.13 -15.11 7.09
C PHE A 110 -13.93 -14.14 7.13
N GLN A 111 -12.84 -14.51 7.78
CA GLN A 111 -11.62 -13.73 7.72
C GLN A 111 -10.73 -14.32 6.63
N PHE A 112 -10.36 -13.48 5.66
CA PHE A 112 -9.57 -13.94 4.53
C PHE A 112 -8.10 -14.00 4.88
N ASP A 113 -7.59 -12.95 5.53
CA ASP A 113 -6.17 -12.88 5.78
C ASP A 113 -5.80 -12.23 7.12
N VAL A 114 -4.56 -12.50 7.55
CA VAL A 114 -3.94 -11.98 8.76
C VAL A 114 -2.47 -11.67 8.50
N GLN A 115 -2.00 -10.51 8.94
CA GLN A 115 -0.62 -10.08 8.74
C GLN A 115 0.01 -9.62 10.05
N ASP A 116 1.11 -10.26 10.47
CA ASP A 116 1.96 -9.73 11.53
C ASP A 116 2.69 -8.48 11.04
N ALA A 117 2.64 -7.42 11.81
CA ALA A 117 3.29 -6.15 11.48
C ALA A 117 4.20 -5.64 12.62
N GLY A 118 4.80 -6.56 13.37
CA GLY A 118 5.71 -6.25 14.46
C GLY A 118 4.99 -5.91 15.77
N THR A 119 4.54 -4.66 15.95
CA THR A 119 3.82 -4.21 17.15
C THR A 119 2.33 -4.50 17.12
N GLY A 120 1.79 -4.83 15.96
CA GLY A 120 0.38 -5.13 15.76
C GLY A 120 0.15 -6.28 14.80
N VAL A 121 -1.07 -6.77 14.81
CA VAL A 121 -1.56 -7.78 13.86
C VAL A 121 -2.75 -7.21 13.10
N TRP A 122 -2.69 -7.31 11.79
CA TRP A 122 -3.75 -6.85 10.91
C TRP A 122 -4.62 -8.01 10.45
N VAL A 123 -5.91 -7.76 10.30
CA VAL A 123 -6.91 -8.76 9.89
C VAL A 123 -7.88 -8.14 8.90
N GLY A 124 -8.20 -8.87 7.84
CA GLY A 124 -9.18 -8.48 6.81
C GLY A 124 -10.20 -9.58 6.53
N GLY A 125 -11.44 -9.21 6.19
CA GLY A 125 -12.49 -10.21 5.93
C GLY A 125 -13.81 -9.67 5.43
N THR A 126 -14.82 -10.54 5.48
CA THR A 126 -16.15 -10.35 4.87
C THR A 126 -17.04 -9.31 5.56
N GLU A 127 -16.67 -8.86 6.73
CA GLU A 127 -17.35 -7.76 7.40
C GLU A 127 -17.05 -6.40 6.77
N HIS A 128 -16.27 -6.40 5.67
CA HIS A 128 -15.82 -5.19 4.99
C HIS A 128 -14.87 -4.35 5.84
N LEU A 129 -14.34 -4.96 6.90
CA LEU A 129 -13.42 -4.35 7.84
C LEU A 129 -11.97 -4.74 7.52
N ILE A 130 -11.10 -3.77 7.74
CA ILE A 130 -9.69 -4.00 8.02
C ILE A 130 -9.43 -3.51 9.44
N SER A 131 -8.75 -4.31 10.24
CA SER A 131 -8.53 -4.03 11.65
C SER A 131 -7.10 -4.32 12.06
N ARG A 132 -6.54 -3.45 12.91
CA ARG A 132 -5.26 -3.65 13.56
C ARG A 132 -5.47 -3.95 15.05
N TYR A 133 -4.82 -4.97 15.54
CA TYR A 133 -4.82 -5.38 16.94
C TYR A 133 -3.46 -5.15 17.58
N ASP A 134 -3.45 -4.74 18.83
CA ASP A 134 -2.24 -4.78 19.64
C ASP A 134 -1.86 -6.24 19.97
N LYS A 135 -0.60 -6.61 19.78
CA LYS A 135 -0.13 -7.99 19.94
C LYS A 135 -0.22 -8.50 21.36
N ALA A 136 0.01 -7.64 22.35
CA ALA A 136 0.08 -8.05 23.75
C ALA A 136 -1.32 -8.19 24.37
N SER A 137 -2.20 -7.26 24.07
CA SER A 137 -3.56 -7.22 24.64
C SER A 137 -4.61 -7.88 23.75
N LEU A 138 -4.31 -8.10 22.47
CA LEU A 138 -5.25 -8.57 21.43
C LEU A 138 -6.52 -7.70 21.32
N THR A 139 -6.38 -6.42 21.67
CA THR A 139 -7.46 -5.45 21.53
C THR A 139 -7.32 -4.66 20.23
N PRO A 140 -8.42 -4.31 19.55
CA PRO A 140 -8.37 -3.52 18.35
C PRO A 140 -7.90 -2.09 18.67
N THR A 141 -6.84 -1.67 17.99
CA THR A 141 -6.28 -0.31 18.08
C THR A 141 -6.70 0.58 16.93
N TYR A 142 -7.09 -0.04 15.82
CA TYR A 142 -7.59 0.65 14.64
C TYR A 142 -8.60 -0.22 13.90
N THR A 143 -9.59 0.41 13.30
CA THR A 143 -10.55 -0.24 12.40
C THR A 143 -10.94 0.72 11.29
N ALA A 144 -11.12 0.20 10.08
CA ALA A 144 -11.73 0.94 8.99
C ALA A 144 -12.72 0.05 8.25
N ILE A 145 -13.76 0.65 7.69
CA ILE A 145 -14.83 -0.08 7.00
C ILE A 145 -15.11 0.54 5.64
N THR A 146 -15.32 -0.30 4.63
CA THR A 146 -15.76 0.15 3.31
C THR A 146 -17.24 0.51 3.32
N ARG A 147 -17.62 1.60 2.66
CA ARG A 147 -18.99 2.15 2.69
C ARG A 147 -20.03 1.23 2.08
N ASN A 148 -19.81 0.79 0.86
CA ASN A 148 -20.78 0.01 0.08
C ASN A 148 -20.48 -1.48 0.04
N GLY A 149 -19.66 -1.96 0.95
CA GLY A 149 -19.18 -3.32 0.94
C GLY A 149 -17.82 -3.44 0.26
N GLY A 150 -17.34 -4.63 0.20
CA GLY A 150 -16.02 -4.94 -0.31
C GLY A 150 -15.13 -5.48 0.78
N ASP A 151 -15.02 -6.80 0.79
CA ASP A 151 -14.20 -7.52 1.75
C ASP A 151 -12.73 -7.24 1.52
N PHE A 152 -11.94 -7.17 2.58
CA PHE A 152 -10.48 -7.22 2.47
C PHE A 152 -10.05 -8.67 2.35
N GLN A 153 -9.51 -9.02 1.20
CA GLN A 153 -9.23 -10.40 0.80
C GLN A 153 -7.78 -10.82 1.06
N ASP A 154 -6.88 -9.84 1.04
CA ASP A 154 -5.46 -10.06 1.27
C ASP A 154 -4.81 -8.86 1.95
N LEU A 155 -3.77 -9.11 2.74
CA LEU A 155 -2.98 -8.13 3.46
C LEU A 155 -1.50 -8.41 3.26
N HIS A 156 -0.74 -7.41 2.83
CA HIS A 156 0.69 -7.56 2.62
C HIS A 156 1.50 -6.47 3.33
N LEU A 157 2.46 -6.89 4.15
CA LEU A 157 3.39 -5.97 4.83
C LEU A 157 4.62 -5.69 3.96
N ASN A 158 4.91 -4.42 3.71
CA ASN A 158 6.19 -3.98 3.18
C ASN A 158 6.73 -2.78 3.97
N GLY A 159 7.82 -2.96 4.67
CA GLY A 159 8.42 -1.92 5.51
C GLY A 159 7.43 -1.39 6.56
N ASN A 160 7.01 -0.14 6.43
CA ASN A 160 6.03 0.50 7.31
C ASN A 160 4.61 0.51 6.74
N THR A 161 4.38 -0.12 5.62
CA THR A 161 3.10 -0.10 4.91
C THR A 161 2.42 -1.45 4.92
N ILE A 162 1.14 -1.48 5.30
CA ILE A 162 0.23 -2.59 5.02
C ILE A 162 -0.55 -2.25 3.76
N TYR A 163 -0.46 -3.07 2.74
CA TYR A 163 -1.36 -3.06 1.61
C TYR A 163 -2.55 -3.96 1.92
N GLY A 164 -3.76 -3.45 1.70
CA GLY A 164 -5.00 -4.20 1.84
C GLY A 164 -5.69 -4.31 0.49
N ALA A 165 -5.76 -5.52 -0.05
CA ALA A 165 -6.48 -5.83 -1.28
C ALA A 165 -7.95 -6.13 -0.98
N CYS A 166 -8.86 -5.61 -1.79
CA CYS A 166 -10.29 -5.73 -1.55
C CYS A 166 -11.11 -5.78 -2.83
N HIS A 167 -12.40 -6.05 -2.72
CA HIS A 167 -13.35 -5.76 -3.78
C HIS A 167 -14.16 -4.48 -3.53
N CYS A 168 -13.54 -3.54 -2.84
CA CYS A 168 -14.09 -2.22 -2.54
C CYS A 168 -13.93 -1.25 -3.71
N GLY A 169 -14.88 -0.34 -3.88
CA GLY A 169 -14.90 0.50 -5.08
C GLY A 169 -15.25 1.97 -4.89
N ASP A 170 -15.48 2.45 -3.65
CA ASP A 170 -15.87 3.85 -3.43
C ASP A 170 -15.13 4.53 -2.28
N PHE A 171 -15.51 4.28 -1.03
CA PHE A 171 -14.97 4.97 0.14
C PHE A 171 -14.66 4.02 1.29
N LEU A 172 -13.64 4.39 2.06
CA LEU A 172 -13.27 3.80 3.32
C LEU A 172 -13.51 4.82 4.44
N TYR A 173 -14.21 4.41 5.49
CA TYR A 173 -14.38 5.19 6.71
C TYR A 173 -13.30 4.80 7.72
N GLN A 174 -12.36 5.71 7.93
CA GLN A 174 -11.30 5.53 8.92
C GLN A 174 -11.86 5.59 10.34
N ASP A 175 -11.25 4.85 11.27
CA ASP A 175 -11.66 4.79 12.69
C ASP A 175 -13.13 4.42 12.88
N SER A 176 -13.67 3.60 12.02
CA SER A 176 -15.07 3.21 12.03
C SER A 176 -15.27 1.71 11.90
N ARG A 177 -16.31 1.21 12.55
CA ARG A 177 -16.79 -0.17 12.47
C ARG A 177 -18.20 -0.26 11.90
N ASN A 178 -18.79 0.85 11.53
CA ASN A 178 -20.18 0.91 11.11
C ASN A 178 -20.31 1.68 9.80
N LYS A 179 -20.90 1.06 8.79
CA LYS A 179 -21.15 1.66 7.47
C LYS A 179 -22.06 2.88 7.50
N GLN A 180 -22.98 2.94 8.44
CA GLN A 180 -24.00 3.97 8.50
C GLN A 180 -23.59 5.18 9.35
N ARG A 181 -22.72 4.96 10.32
CA ARG A 181 -22.26 6.01 11.22
C ARG A 181 -20.79 5.82 11.54
N PRO A 182 -19.92 6.67 11.03
CA PRO A 182 -18.56 6.74 11.52
C PRO A 182 -18.56 6.93 13.05
N VAL A 183 -17.81 6.11 13.75
CA VAL A 183 -17.67 6.23 15.21
C VAL A 183 -16.99 7.55 15.51
N GLY A 184 -17.61 8.35 16.40
CA GLY A 184 -17.02 9.62 16.86
C GLY A 184 -17.30 10.85 16.00
N GLY A 185 -18.11 10.74 14.96
CA GLY A 185 -18.63 11.90 14.21
C GLY A 185 -17.63 12.63 13.30
N SER A 186 -16.38 12.18 13.24
CA SER A 186 -15.33 12.82 12.47
C SER A 186 -14.44 11.79 11.73
N SER A 187 -15.01 10.72 11.24
CA SER A 187 -14.24 9.78 10.43
C SER A 187 -13.74 10.46 9.19
N VAL A 188 -12.46 10.36 8.98
CA VAL A 188 -11.85 10.73 7.71
C VAL A 188 -12.33 9.73 6.67
N ILE A 189 -12.82 10.23 5.56
CA ILE A 189 -13.30 9.43 4.45
C ILE A 189 -12.25 9.46 3.35
N HIS A 190 -11.79 8.30 2.94
CA HIS A 190 -10.84 8.14 1.84
C HIS A 190 -11.51 7.46 0.66
N SER A 191 -11.17 7.91 -0.55
CA SER A 191 -11.49 7.13 -1.76
C SER A 191 -10.60 5.89 -1.79
N VAL A 192 -11.19 4.74 -2.10
CA VAL A 192 -10.48 3.47 -2.23
C VAL A 192 -11.00 2.72 -3.45
N LYS A 193 -10.08 2.12 -4.21
CA LYS A 193 -10.41 1.27 -5.37
C LYS A 193 -9.52 0.06 -5.38
N LEU A 194 -10.08 -1.05 -4.93
CA LEU A 194 -9.54 -2.40 -4.99
C LEU A 194 -8.28 -2.64 -4.16
N VAL A 195 -7.49 -1.62 -3.85
CA VAL A 195 -6.34 -1.71 -2.95
C VAL A 195 -6.13 -0.40 -2.21
N ALA A 196 -5.74 -0.49 -0.96
CA ALA A 196 -5.39 0.63 -0.10
C ALA A 196 -4.06 0.38 0.61
N ALA A 197 -3.39 1.45 1.02
CA ALA A 197 -2.19 1.39 1.85
C ALA A 197 -2.45 2.03 3.20
N PHE A 198 -1.87 1.45 4.25
CA PHE A 198 -2.03 1.90 5.63
C PHE A 198 -0.66 1.96 6.31
N ASP A 199 -0.45 2.94 7.16
CA ASP A 199 0.68 2.93 8.08
C ASP A 199 0.51 1.80 9.10
N LYS A 200 1.47 0.91 9.17
CA LYS A 200 1.38 -0.34 9.95
C LYS A 200 1.18 -0.15 11.44
N ASP A 201 1.67 0.97 11.99
CA ASP A 201 1.68 1.23 13.43
C ASP A 201 0.48 2.08 13.88
N SER A 202 0.17 3.15 13.18
CA SER A 202 -0.97 4.01 13.50
C SER A 202 -2.30 3.52 12.94
N GLY A 203 -2.28 2.69 11.91
CA GLY A 203 -3.46 2.23 11.20
C GLY A 203 -4.01 3.23 10.17
N LYS A 204 -3.48 4.44 10.11
CA LYS A 204 -3.99 5.47 9.21
C LYS A 204 -3.79 5.09 7.74
N MET A 205 -4.82 5.27 6.95
CA MET A 205 -4.70 5.12 5.50
C MET A 205 -3.74 6.16 4.93
N LEU A 206 -2.93 5.75 3.97
CA LEU A 206 -2.00 6.57 3.21
C LEU A 206 -2.69 7.01 1.91
N PRO A 207 -3.34 8.18 1.87
CA PRO A 207 -4.18 8.59 0.75
C PRO A 207 -3.39 8.87 -0.53
N GLU A 208 -2.09 9.08 -0.41
CA GLU A 208 -1.17 9.22 -1.54
C GLU A 208 -1.04 7.94 -2.37
N PHE A 209 -1.32 6.78 -1.78
CA PHE A 209 -1.47 5.53 -2.49
C PHE A 209 -2.96 5.26 -2.75
N SER A 210 -3.48 5.82 -3.82
CA SER A 210 -4.87 5.61 -4.25
C SER A 210 -4.91 5.32 -5.76
N PRO A 211 -4.46 4.12 -6.16
CA PRO A 211 -4.41 3.78 -7.57
C PRO A 211 -5.83 3.69 -8.15
N ALA A 212 -6.00 4.19 -9.36
CA ALA A 212 -7.26 4.05 -10.08
C ALA A 212 -7.26 2.73 -10.84
N ILE A 213 -7.73 1.67 -10.20
CA ILE A 213 -7.90 0.34 -10.79
C ILE A 213 -9.38 0.11 -11.07
N LYS A 214 -9.68 -0.63 -12.12
CA LYS A 214 -11.04 -1.03 -12.49
C LYS A 214 -11.09 -2.52 -12.79
N GLY A 215 -12.02 -3.20 -12.15
CA GLY A 215 -12.48 -4.55 -12.48
C GLY A 215 -13.83 -4.51 -13.20
N ASP A 216 -14.22 -5.59 -13.84
CA ASP A 216 -15.48 -5.68 -14.60
C ASP A 216 -16.58 -6.43 -13.85
N HIS A 217 -16.23 -7.42 -13.04
CA HIS A 217 -17.19 -8.35 -12.46
C HIS A 217 -17.46 -8.08 -10.96
N GLY A 218 -16.71 -7.14 -10.36
CA GLY A 218 -16.87 -6.79 -8.94
C GLY A 218 -16.22 -7.77 -7.96
N PHE A 219 -15.37 -8.69 -8.45
CA PHE A 219 -14.67 -9.65 -7.59
C PHE A 219 -13.42 -9.07 -6.91
N GLY A 220 -12.93 -7.95 -7.39
CA GLY A 220 -11.83 -7.21 -6.81
C GLY A 220 -10.47 -7.91 -6.88
N ILE A 221 -9.57 -7.49 -6.01
CA ILE A 221 -8.22 -8.05 -5.90
C ILE A 221 -8.22 -9.16 -4.85
N TRP A 222 -7.68 -10.31 -5.22
CA TRP A 222 -7.62 -11.50 -4.39
C TRP A 222 -6.29 -11.70 -3.69
N GLU A 223 -5.21 -11.16 -4.28
CA GLU A 223 -3.85 -11.35 -3.80
C GLU A 223 -3.01 -10.12 -4.06
N SER A 224 -2.11 -9.81 -3.15
CA SER A 224 -1.11 -8.76 -3.27
C SER A 224 0.25 -9.24 -2.78
N PHE A 225 1.31 -8.77 -3.42
CA PHE A 225 2.67 -9.15 -3.07
C PHE A 225 3.64 -8.02 -3.43
N VAL A 226 4.58 -7.74 -2.54
CA VAL A 226 5.68 -6.81 -2.84
C VAL A 226 6.96 -7.60 -3.06
N ASP A 227 7.56 -7.45 -4.22
CA ASP A 227 8.81 -8.12 -4.55
C ASP A 227 10.03 -7.46 -3.92
N SER A 228 11.21 -8.06 -4.10
CA SER A 228 12.47 -7.57 -3.54
C SER A 228 12.91 -6.21 -4.08
N THR A 229 12.28 -5.71 -5.15
CA THR A 229 12.53 -4.37 -5.70
C THR A 229 11.60 -3.30 -5.11
N GLY A 230 10.65 -3.72 -4.27
CA GLY A 230 9.62 -2.84 -3.71
C GLY A 230 8.41 -2.63 -4.62
N THR A 231 8.32 -3.35 -5.74
CA THR A 231 7.16 -3.31 -6.64
C THR A 231 6.01 -4.10 -6.04
N LEU A 232 4.86 -3.44 -5.87
CA LEU A 232 3.62 -4.09 -5.48
C LEU A 232 2.96 -4.72 -6.70
N TRP A 233 2.70 -6.01 -6.62
CA TRP A 233 1.92 -6.78 -7.56
C TRP A 233 0.55 -7.06 -6.98
N VAL A 234 -0.50 -6.94 -7.78
CA VAL A 234 -1.86 -7.26 -7.38
C VAL A 234 -2.52 -8.12 -8.46
N GLY A 235 -3.27 -9.13 -8.02
CA GLY A 235 -3.95 -10.07 -8.90
C GLY A 235 -5.42 -10.22 -8.54
N GLY A 236 -6.28 -10.37 -9.55
CA GLY A 236 -7.71 -10.51 -9.36
C GLY A 236 -8.53 -10.07 -10.55
N ASP A 237 -9.76 -9.62 -10.30
CA ASP A 237 -10.65 -9.04 -11.31
C ASP A 237 -10.19 -7.62 -11.64
N ILE A 238 -9.13 -7.54 -12.40
CA ILE A 238 -8.55 -6.28 -12.87
C ILE A 238 -8.52 -6.31 -14.40
N HIS A 239 -9.02 -5.27 -15.03
CA HIS A 239 -9.01 -5.13 -16.51
C HIS A 239 -8.43 -3.80 -16.97
N ARG A 240 -8.34 -2.83 -16.07
CA ARG A 240 -7.80 -1.52 -16.43
C ARG A 240 -7.12 -0.86 -15.24
N SER A 241 -5.99 -0.22 -15.48
CA SER A 241 -5.38 0.71 -14.53
C SER A 241 -5.26 2.10 -15.17
N LEU A 242 -5.44 3.14 -14.37
CA LEU A 242 -5.21 4.53 -14.75
C LEU A 242 -3.92 4.99 -14.05
N GLY A 243 -2.85 5.09 -14.79
CA GLY A 243 -1.58 5.63 -14.32
C GLY A 243 -1.36 7.05 -14.81
N VAL A 244 -0.25 7.67 -14.41
CA VAL A 244 0.19 8.98 -14.88
C VAL A 244 0.41 9.03 -16.41
N HIS A 245 0.60 7.88 -17.02
CA HIS A 245 0.75 7.72 -18.47
C HIS A 245 -0.56 7.36 -19.19
N GLY A 246 -1.70 7.56 -18.54
CA GLY A 246 -3.03 7.27 -19.08
C GLY A 246 -3.55 5.89 -18.72
N THR A 247 -4.63 5.52 -19.40
CA THR A 247 -5.29 4.23 -19.17
C THR A 247 -4.48 3.10 -19.82
N GLN A 248 -4.24 2.05 -19.04
CA GLN A 248 -3.64 0.81 -19.52
C GLN A 248 -4.62 -0.35 -19.32
N ASP A 249 -4.88 -1.11 -20.38
CA ASP A 249 -5.61 -2.35 -20.26
C ASP A 249 -4.70 -3.42 -19.65
N THR A 250 -5.27 -4.21 -18.76
CA THR A 250 -4.58 -5.30 -18.05
C THR A 250 -5.51 -6.51 -18.01
N VAL A 251 -4.95 -7.68 -17.81
CA VAL A 251 -5.73 -8.92 -17.74
C VAL A 251 -5.37 -9.65 -16.47
N GLY A 252 -6.12 -9.36 -15.41
CA GLY A 252 -6.00 -10.05 -14.12
C GLY A 252 -4.85 -9.61 -13.23
N PHE A 253 -3.92 -8.77 -13.71
CA PHE A 253 -2.76 -8.31 -12.93
C PHE A 253 -2.49 -6.82 -13.14
N ALA A 254 -2.02 -6.15 -12.09
CA ALA A 254 -1.41 -4.84 -12.17
C ALA A 254 -0.18 -4.78 -11.26
N ARG A 255 0.77 -3.91 -11.59
CA ARG A 255 1.93 -3.66 -10.76
C ARG A 255 2.08 -2.16 -10.49
N PHE A 256 2.56 -1.84 -9.31
CA PHE A 256 2.87 -0.49 -8.88
C PHE A 256 4.30 -0.47 -8.39
N GLU A 257 5.15 0.20 -9.12
CA GLU A 257 6.55 0.37 -8.74
C GLU A 257 6.64 1.18 -7.44
N ALA A 258 7.69 0.93 -6.66
CA ALA A 258 7.96 1.72 -5.48
C ALA A 258 8.01 3.20 -5.89
N ARG A 259 7.32 4.07 -5.14
CA ARG A 259 7.38 5.49 -5.42
C ARG A 259 8.82 5.97 -5.22
N ASP A 260 9.40 6.50 -6.26
CA ASP A 260 10.63 7.25 -6.13
C ASP A 260 10.36 8.54 -5.35
N VAL A 261 11.05 8.70 -4.24
CA VAL A 261 10.98 9.89 -3.38
C VAL A 261 12.29 10.67 -3.39
N THR A 262 13.22 10.27 -4.24
CA THR A 262 14.55 10.87 -4.34
C THR A 262 14.53 11.99 -5.37
N PRO A 263 14.68 13.27 -4.98
CA PRO A 263 14.75 14.35 -5.94
C PRO A 263 15.95 14.20 -6.87
N PRO A 264 15.82 14.60 -8.14
CA PRO A 264 16.96 14.68 -9.05
C PRO A 264 17.99 15.71 -8.53
N ALA A 265 19.21 15.58 -8.99
CA ALA A 265 20.24 16.57 -8.67
C ALA A 265 19.86 17.97 -9.18
N THR A 266 20.33 19.00 -8.50
CA THR A 266 20.15 20.39 -8.94
C THR A 266 20.90 20.64 -10.25
N PRO A 267 20.25 21.16 -11.30
CA PRO A 267 20.93 21.56 -12.54
C PRO A 267 22.06 22.54 -12.25
N GLN A 268 23.14 22.47 -13.03
CA GLN A 268 24.32 23.32 -12.86
C GLN A 268 24.52 24.21 -14.08
N ASN A 269 25.38 25.24 -13.92
CA ASN A 269 25.86 26.08 -15.01
C ASN A 269 24.76 26.79 -15.80
N LEU A 270 23.68 27.20 -15.10
CA LEU A 270 22.68 28.07 -15.74
C LEU A 270 23.34 29.34 -16.27
N LYS A 271 23.16 29.63 -17.55
CA LYS A 271 23.57 30.87 -18.23
C LYS A 271 22.36 31.50 -18.87
N VAL A 272 22.36 32.83 -18.91
CA VAL A 272 21.37 33.66 -19.59
C VAL A 272 22.09 34.60 -20.52
N GLU A 273 21.81 34.51 -21.81
CA GLU A 273 22.43 35.36 -22.84
C GLU A 273 21.33 36.10 -23.62
N LEU A 274 21.54 37.40 -23.89
CA LEU A 274 20.66 38.16 -24.80
C LEU A 274 21.06 37.87 -26.24
N LYS A 275 20.15 37.29 -27.02
CA LYS A 275 20.34 37.01 -28.42
C LYS A 275 19.05 37.25 -29.21
N ASP A 276 19.10 38.02 -30.25
CA ASP A 276 17.96 38.31 -31.14
C ASP A 276 16.69 38.72 -30.37
N ASP A 277 16.84 39.67 -29.42
CA ASP A 277 15.78 40.16 -28.54
C ASP A 277 15.16 39.08 -27.60
N LYS A 278 15.84 37.97 -27.39
CA LYS A 278 15.42 36.88 -26.49
C LYS A 278 16.46 36.62 -25.41
N ASP A 279 15.97 36.25 -24.23
CA ASP A 279 16.78 35.63 -23.21
C ASP A 279 16.93 34.16 -23.56
N VAL A 280 18.15 33.74 -23.86
CA VAL A 280 18.50 32.36 -24.15
C VAL A 280 19.12 31.73 -22.90
N LEU A 281 18.39 30.81 -22.30
CA LEU A 281 18.82 30.07 -21.12
C LEU A 281 19.43 28.76 -21.52
N THR A 282 20.56 28.37 -20.92
CA THR A 282 21.18 27.05 -21.08
C THR A 282 21.68 26.57 -19.72
N TRP A 283 21.65 25.24 -19.51
CA TRP A 283 22.12 24.59 -18.30
C TRP A 283 22.58 23.16 -18.57
N ASP A 284 23.24 22.53 -17.59
CA ASP A 284 23.69 21.16 -17.72
C ASP A 284 22.54 20.18 -17.51
N SER A 285 22.57 19.06 -18.23
CA SER A 285 21.62 17.98 -18.03
C SER A 285 21.84 17.27 -16.69
N VAL A 286 20.74 16.82 -16.10
CA VAL A 286 20.72 16.02 -14.88
C VAL A 286 20.32 14.60 -15.24
N GLN A 287 20.98 13.61 -14.66
CA GLN A 287 20.61 12.20 -14.76
C GLN A 287 19.79 11.79 -13.53
N ASP A 288 18.81 10.94 -13.76
CA ASP A 288 18.00 10.33 -12.73
C ASP A 288 17.56 8.92 -13.18
N THR A 289 16.97 8.13 -12.31
CA THR A 289 16.47 6.78 -12.65
C THR A 289 15.32 6.79 -13.65
N GLY A 290 14.59 7.91 -13.75
CA GLY A 290 13.49 8.13 -14.68
C GLY A 290 13.74 9.28 -15.65
N SER A 291 12.68 9.70 -16.35
CA SER A 291 12.74 10.88 -17.20
C SER A 291 12.79 12.16 -16.35
N VAL A 292 13.63 13.09 -16.77
CA VAL A 292 13.77 14.41 -16.15
C VAL A 292 13.21 15.50 -17.07
N ARG A 293 12.42 16.39 -16.49
CA ARG A 293 12.01 17.67 -17.10
C ARG A 293 12.54 18.82 -16.27
N TYR A 294 12.67 19.98 -16.87
CA TYR A 294 13.14 21.18 -16.19
C TYR A 294 12.03 22.22 -16.11
N GLN A 295 11.87 22.82 -14.96
CA GLN A 295 11.03 23.99 -14.78
C GLN A 295 11.89 25.25 -14.78
N ILE A 296 11.49 26.20 -15.61
CA ILE A 296 12.10 27.52 -15.73
C ILE A 296 11.29 28.48 -14.86
N LEU A 297 11.95 29.15 -13.95
CA LEU A 297 11.36 30.18 -13.11
C LEU A 297 11.91 31.54 -13.50
N ARG A 298 11.02 32.53 -13.59
CA ARG A 298 11.36 33.96 -13.73
C ARG A 298 10.71 34.70 -12.55
N ASP A 299 11.54 35.50 -11.84
CA ASP A 299 11.11 36.27 -10.66
C ASP A 299 10.25 35.41 -9.68
N ASP A 300 10.79 34.23 -9.36
CA ASP A 300 10.24 33.23 -8.42
C ASP A 300 8.94 32.52 -8.88
N ARG A 301 8.54 32.68 -10.17
CA ARG A 301 7.37 32.02 -10.73
C ARG A 301 7.78 31.03 -11.84
N VAL A 302 7.19 29.84 -11.83
CA VAL A 302 7.33 28.89 -12.94
C VAL A 302 6.65 29.49 -14.18
N ILE A 303 7.42 29.65 -15.25
CA ILE A 303 6.95 30.20 -16.53
C ILE A 303 6.90 29.17 -17.64
N ALA A 304 7.68 28.08 -17.53
CA ALA A 304 7.71 27.03 -18.53
C ALA A 304 8.25 25.72 -17.95
N SER A 305 8.03 24.63 -18.71
CA SER A 305 8.68 23.34 -18.52
C SER A 305 9.21 22.82 -19.87
N THR A 306 10.37 22.16 -19.84
CA THR A 306 10.99 21.54 -21.02
C THR A 306 11.74 20.27 -20.62
N SER A 307 11.90 19.34 -21.54
CA SER A 307 12.81 18.19 -21.39
C SER A 307 14.23 18.46 -21.90
N GLY A 308 14.43 19.56 -22.62
CA GLY A 308 15.75 19.97 -23.10
C GLY A 308 16.50 20.83 -22.09
N THR A 309 17.75 21.12 -22.37
CA THR A 309 18.67 21.95 -21.57
C THR A 309 18.82 23.36 -22.10
N LYS A 310 17.88 23.78 -22.93
CA LYS A 310 17.82 25.14 -23.51
C LYS A 310 16.37 25.63 -23.50
N PHE A 311 16.20 26.91 -23.22
CA PHE A 311 14.91 27.59 -23.29
C PHE A 311 15.09 29.04 -23.79
N GLU A 312 14.18 29.52 -24.60
CA GLU A 312 14.19 30.88 -25.17
C GLU A 312 12.87 31.56 -24.82
N ILE A 313 12.96 32.81 -24.40
CA ILE A 313 11.82 33.66 -24.04
C ILE A 313 12.11 35.11 -24.44
N ASP A 314 11.05 35.88 -24.66
CA ASP A 314 11.20 37.32 -24.93
C ASP A 314 11.96 38.02 -23.79
N HIS A 315 12.90 38.81 -24.19
CA HIS A 315 13.83 39.47 -23.27
C HIS A 315 13.12 40.41 -22.30
N THR A 316 13.59 40.36 -21.06
CA THR A 316 13.19 41.30 -20.00
C THR A 316 14.43 41.73 -19.22
N ASP A 317 14.74 43.02 -19.25
CA ASP A 317 15.90 43.60 -18.55
C ASP A 317 15.87 43.25 -17.06
N ASN A 318 16.99 42.76 -16.52
CA ASN A 318 17.18 42.43 -15.11
C ASN A 318 16.25 41.30 -14.60
N ALA A 319 15.56 40.54 -15.45
CA ALA A 319 14.78 39.39 -15.03
C ALA A 319 15.67 38.34 -14.32
N ARG A 320 15.19 37.80 -13.22
CA ARG A 320 15.91 36.78 -12.45
C ARG A 320 15.44 35.40 -12.88
N TYR A 321 16.34 34.60 -13.39
CA TYR A 321 16.07 33.25 -13.84
C TYR A 321 16.64 32.20 -12.91
N PHE A 322 15.89 31.08 -12.76
CA PHE A 322 16.28 29.87 -12.06
C PHE A 322 15.81 28.67 -12.88
N VAL A 323 16.47 27.54 -12.71
CA VAL A 323 16.03 26.26 -13.28
C VAL A 323 16.07 25.21 -12.18
N ARG A 324 15.05 24.37 -12.11
CA ARG A 324 15.04 23.18 -11.28
C ARG A 324 14.65 21.95 -12.10
N ALA A 325 15.19 20.81 -11.73
CA ALA A 325 14.81 19.52 -12.31
C ALA A 325 13.59 18.93 -11.60
N VAL A 326 12.80 18.17 -12.35
CA VAL A 326 11.65 17.43 -11.85
C VAL A 326 11.68 16.07 -12.53
N ASP A 327 11.63 15.00 -11.73
CA ASP A 327 11.60 13.62 -12.22
C ASP A 327 10.19 13.18 -12.67
N SER A 328 10.06 11.91 -13.06
CA SER A 328 8.79 11.29 -13.44
C SER A 328 7.85 11.03 -12.26
N SER A 329 8.36 11.09 -11.03
CA SER A 329 7.61 10.91 -9.78
C SER A 329 7.20 12.23 -9.11
N ASP A 330 7.41 13.37 -9.81
CA ASP A 330 7.17 14.73 -9.34
C ASP A 330 8.03 15.14 -8.12
N ASN A 331 9.22 14.56 -7.94
CA ASN A 331 10.18 15.09 -7.00
C ASN A 331 10.94 16.25 -7.63
N TYR A 332 11.16 17.31 -6.84
CA TYR A 332 11.77 18.57 -7.29
C TYR A 332 13.16 18.72 -6.70
N SER A 333 14.13 19.01 -7.56
CA SER A 333 15.43 19.45 -7.09
C SER A 333 15.38 20.86 -6.45
N ALA A 334 16.42 21.24 -5.76
CA ALA A 334 16.66 22.66 -5.50
C ALA A 334 16.80 23.41 -6.83
N SER A 335 16.55 24.73 -6.82
CA SER A 335 16.81 25.57 -7.98
C SER A 335 18.30 25.90 -8.13
N THR A 336 18.74 26.19 -9.35
CA THR A 336 20.07 26.77 -9.62
C THR A 336 20.25 28.06 -8.83
N PRO A 337 21.49 28.52 -8.62
CA PRO A 337 21.75 29.92 -8.29
C PRO A 337 21.08 30.86 -9.32
N VAL A 338 20.69 32.04 -8.86
CA VAL A 338 20.07 33.06 -9.72
C VAL A 338 20.99 33.48 -10.85
N GLN A 339 20.44 33.60 -12.05
CA GLN A 339 21.07 34.30 -13.17
C GLN A 339 20.19 35.47 -13.58
N VAL A 340 20.81 36.64 -13.74
CA VAL A 340 20.11 37.87 -14.09
C VAL A 340 20.29 38.14 -15.58
N ALA A 341 19.18 38.40 -16.28
CA ALA A 341 19.23 38.80 -17.68
C ALA A 341 20.03 40.10 -17.88
N PRO A 342 20.86 40.16 -18.91
CA PRO A 342 21.60 41.38 -19.21
C PRO A 342 20.65 42.55 -19.53
N VAL A 343 21.11 43.74 -19.34
CA VAL A 343 20.39 44.97 -19.78
C VAL A 343 20.66 45.18 -21.27
N ARG A 344 19.65 45.53 -22.04
CA ARG A 344 19.84 45.92 -23.43
C ARG A 344 20.81 47.09 -23.56
N PRO A 345 21.75 47.00 -24.50
CA PRO A 345 22.59 48.15 -24.78
C PRO A 345 21.72 49.32 -25.30
N THR A 346 21.85 50.47 -24.67
CA THR A 346 21.19 51.71 -25.14
C THR A 346 21.71 52.00 -26.54
N PRO A 347 20.84 52.22 -27.53
CA PRO A 347 21.32 52.61 -28.86
C PRO A 347 22.11 53.92 -28.75
N THR A 348 23.35 53.90 -29.22
CA THR A 348 24.17 55.11 -29.33
C THR A 348 23.46 56.07 -30.29
N PRO A 349 23.21 57.33 -29.90
CA PRO A 349 22.61 58.30 -30.81
C PRO A 349 23.46 58.40 -32.08
N THR A 350 22.87 58.15 -33.21
CA THR A 350 23.51 58.38 -34.50
C THR A 350 23.63 59.92 -34.65
N GLU A 351 24.85 60.51 -34.61
CA GLU A 351 25.05 61.86 -34.93
C GLU A 351 24.54 62.07 -36.35
N THR A 352 23.45 62.82 -36.45
CA THR A 352 22.97 63.31 -37.73
C THR A 352 23.96 64.38 -38.21
N ALA A 353 24.80 64.06 -39.18
CA ALA A 353 25.68 65.02 -39.83
C ALA A 353 24.81 66.10 -40.50
N THR A 354 24.92 67.32 -40.00
CA THR A 354 24.34 68.50 -40.61
C THR A 354 25.20 69.02 -41.74
#